data_f32daae435b7b5a51e26258eb67c9d12
#
_entry.id   f32daae435b7b5a51e26258eb67c9d12
#
_cell.length_a   1.000
_cell.length_b   1.000
_cell.length_c   1.000
_cell.angle_alpha   90.00
_cell.angle_beta   90.00
_cell.angle_gamma   90.00
#
_symmetry.space_group_name_H-M   'P 1'
#
loop_
_entity.id
_entity.type
_entity.pdbx_description
1 polymer ?
#
loop_
_entity_poly.entity_id
_entity_poly.type
_entity_poly.pdbx_seq_one_letter_code
_entity_poly.pdbx_strand_id
1 'polypeptide(L)'
;MKTNIKLWTMGLMTAALLGNTACTDLLHDSYGQVVSEDYVPKTEEDVSYLVNAAYIPWRETLLQWNGVVRAQELCADQDVLPARDGIGWVDGYIYKRWHQHTWTTEDDGVLQGWERTYNGVNTCNRILSQIEEGVISVDGETKEKLIAELKVLRASYYYILIDLYGNVPIVTDFKDTSLPQQSTRKEVFDFIVKEITENMDLLSETPRGYYYGRFNKWAAHTLLAKMYLNAEVWSGTAQWQKCIDECDIVINYAEKSGEYALENNQKDVFVTHNENSKEIIFALPFDEIYVTGWNDFDFHMYTLAPENQDTYQLTARPWGGVCAVPQFINSFDEDDARLEDNYIQGQQYTYSGEILKRSIDGKPLIYTVDVPSIDQSDVDDGFRWGKFEYATGITNRLSNDWPLLRYADVLMMKAESLMRLGKSGAGALVTQVRERAFKNEPEKAQVTDAELMGGSVYDYGRRDSYKTEHDGGTDIKYGRFLDELSWEFCQEGRRRQDMIRFGIFTTKAWFSHDKSDETKNLYPIPNK
;
A
#
# COMPACT_ATOMS: atom_id res chain seq x y z
N MET A 1 11.06 29.09 71.33
CA MET A 1 10.95 29.09 69.88
C MET A 1 12.06 28.27 69.16
N LYS A 2 12.69 27.30 69.82
CA LYS A 2 13.78 26.46 69.22
C LYS A 2 13.46 24.97 69.15
N THR A 3 12.30 24.55 69.65
CA THR A 3 11.95 23.11 69.77
C THR A 3 11.08 22.60 68.59
N ASN A 4 10.42 23.50 67.86
CA ASN A 4 9.49 23.12 66.76
C ASN A 4 10.16 22.93 65.39
N ILE A 5 11.39 23.42 65.22
CA ILE A 5 12.12 23.26 63.94
C ILE A 5 12.73 21.89 63.78
N LYS A 6 13.13 21.23 64.89
CA LYS A 6 13.70 19.88 64.83
C LYS A 6 12.68 18.78 64.56
N LEU A 7 11.41 18.96 64.93
CA LEU A 7 10.34 18.01 64.61
C LEU A 7 9.92 18.08 63.12
N TRP A 8 9.95 19.26 62.50
CA TRP A 8 9.61 19.43 61.10
C TRP A 8 10.69 18.89 60.15
N THR A 9 11.95 19.01 60.51
CA THR A 9 13.08 18.45 59.74
C THR A 9 13.14 16.92 59.85
N MET A 10 12.76 16.32 60.96
CA MET A 10 12.67 14.86 61.10
C MET A 10 11.46 14.28 60.32
N GLY A 11 10.31 14.98 60.29
CA GLY A 11 9.13 14.59 59.51
C GLY A 11 9.36 14.66 57.99
N LEU A 12 10.11 15.66 57.53
CA LEU A 12 10.46 15.77 56.11
C LEU A 12 11.51 14.74 55.65
N MET A 13 12.47 14.38 56.49
CA MET A 13 13.43 13.31 56.18
C MET A 13 12.79 11.92 56.18
N THR A 14 11.80 11.66 57.05
CA THR A 14 11.08 10.38 57.08
C THR A 14 10.11 10.27 55.87
N ALA A 15 9.50 11.35 55.44
CA ALA A 15 8.68 11.36 54.23
C ALA A 15 9.51 11.22 52.94
N ALA A 16 10.75 11.75 52.91
CA ALA A 16 11.65 11.58 51.76
C ALA A 16 12.25 10.17 51.66
N LEU A 17 12.35 9.43 52.79
CA LEU A 17 12.81 8.04 52.78
C LEU A 17 11.71 7.01 52.46
N LEU A 18 10.44 7.36 52.67
CA LEU A 18 9.29 6.52 52.29
C LEU A 18 8.84 6.72 50.84
N GLY A 19 9.27 7.80 50.18
CA GLY A 19 8.96 8.08 48.78
C GLY A 19 9.85 7.36 47.77
N ASN A 20 10.96 6.72 48.20
CA ASN A 20 11.89 6.06 47.28
C ASN A 20 11.77 4.53 47.22
N THR A 21 10.78 3.94 47.89
CA THR A 21 10.54 2.49 47.86
C THR A 21 9.33 2.08 47.00
N ALA A 22 8.72 3.03 46.30
CA ALA A 22 7.53 2.75 45.46
C ALA A 22 7.82 2.64 43.95
N CYS A 23 9.09 2.57 43.53
CA CYS A 23 9.47 2.51 42.13
C CYS A 23 10.35 1.32 41.76
N THR A 24 10.27 0.21 42.47
CA THR A 24 11.04 -0.99 42.11
C THR A 24 10.23 -2.18 41.64
N ASP A 25 8.92 -2.03 41.45
CA ASP A 25 8.06 -3.07 40.88
C ASP A 25 7.41 -2.69 39.54
N LEU A 26 7.99 -1.73 38.83
CA LEU A 26 7.61 -1.41 37.44
C LEU A 26 8.47 -2.14 36.40
N LEU A 27 9.16 -3.16 36.82
CA LEU A 27 9.87 -4.09 35.95
C LEU A 27 9.08 -5.39 35.89
N HIS A 28 8.07 -5.51 35.12
CA HIS A 28 7.52 -6.76 34.60
C HIS A 28 6.05 -6.67 34.19
N ASP A 29 5.71 -5.67 33.38
CA ASP A 29 4.60 -5.86 32.46
C ASP A 29 4.99 -5.20 31.13
N SER A 30 5.93 -5.82 30.42
CA SER A 30 6.12 -5.57 29.00
C SER A 30 5.00 -6.31 28.25
N TYR A 31 3.82 -5.71 28.24
CA TYR A 31 2.77 -6.09 27.29
C TYR A 31 3.32 -5.86 25.88
N GLY A 32 3.68 -6.95 25.17
CA GLY A 32 4.15 -6.91 23.79
C GLY A 32 5.49 -7.57 23.49
N GLN A 33 6.21 -8.07 24.48
CA GLN A 33 7.38 -8.94 24.29
C GLN A 33 7.23 -10.20 25.13
N VAL A 34 6.38 -11.12 24.72
CA VAL A 34 6.35 -12.44 25.31
C VAL A 34 7.02 -13.41 24.38
N VAL A 35 8.35 -13.53 24.51
CA VAL A 35 8.93 -14.86 24.49
C VAL A 35 9.69 -14.96 25.80
N SER A 36 9.04 -15.43 26.88
CA SER A 36 9.79 -15.96 28.00
C SER A 36 10.43 -17.26 27.50
N GLU A 37 11.64 -17.56 27.94
CA GLU A 37 12.34 -18.81 27.62
C GLU A 37 11.48 -20.06 27.95
N ASP A 38 10.38 -19.88 28.67
CA ASP A 38 9.46 -20.93 29.13
C ASP A 38 8.16 -21.02 28.27
N TYR A 39 7.95 -20.12 27.26
CA TYR A 39 6.76 -20.18 26.41
C TYR A 39 6.94 -21.21 25.31
N VAL A 40 6.32 -22.36 25.49
CA VAL A 40 6.25 -23.41 24.48
C VAL A 40 4.88 -23.34 23.83
N PRO A 41 4.76 -22.97 22.53
CA PRO A 41 3.50 -23.00 21.81
C PRO A 41 2.93 -24.42 21.83
N LYS A 42 1.66 -24.57 22.25
CA LYS A 42 1.00 -25.88 22.42
C LYS A 42 -0.05 -26.13 21.34
N THR A 43 -0.48 -25.09 20.67
CA THR A 43 -1.56 -25.13 19.68
C THR A 43 -1.12 -24.40 18.41
N GLU A 44 -1.82 -24.65 17.29
CA GLU A 44 -1.64 -23.87 16.05
C GLU A 44 -1.90 -22.38 16.28
N GLU A 45 -2.82 -22.05 17.20
CA GLU A 45 -3.12 -20.68 17.58
C GLU A 45 -1.92 -20.01 18.29
N ASP A 46 -1.27 -20.72 19.23
CA ASP A 46 -0.05 -20.21 19.89
C ASP A 46 1.06 -19.93 18.87
N VAL A 47 1.23 -20.80 17.87
CA VAL A 47 2.19 -20.62 16.79
C VAL A 47 1.84 -19.40 15.94
N SER A 48 0.55 -19.16 15.68
CA SER A 48 0.12 -18.01 14.89
C SER A 48 0.47 -16.68 15.55
N TYR A 49 0.33 -16.57 16.87
CA TYR A 49 0.71 -15.34 17.59
C TYR A 49 2.18 -14.98 17.39
N LEU A 50 3.06 -15.97 17.32
CA LEU A 50 4.49 -15.75 17.06
C LEU A 50 4.74 -15.27 15.64
N VAL A 51 4.05 -15.86 14.66
CA VAL A 51 4.17 -15.49 13.24
C VAL A 51 3.53 -14.13 12.97
N ASN A 52 2.37 -13.85 13.58
CA ASN A 52 1.64 -12.60 13.36
C ASN A 52 2.49 -11.37 13.70
N ALA A 53 3.41 -11.47 14.67
CA ALA A 53 4.36 -10.41 14.96
C ALA A 53 5.23 -10.04 13.74
N ALA A 54 5.52 -10.99 12.85
CA ALA A 54 6.28 -10.73 11.64
C ALA A 54 5.45 -10.07 10.51
N TYR A 55 4.10 -10.10 10.60
CA TYR A 55 3.21 -9.42 9.64
C TYR A 55 2.90 -7.97 10.03
N ILE A 56 3.05 -7.58 11.30
CA ILE A 56 2.77 -6.21 11.76
C ILE A 56 3.54 -5.16 10.94
N PRO A 57 4.86 -5.30 10.68
CA PRO A 57 5.60 -4.32 9.88
C PRO A 57 5.06 -4.08 8.47
N TRP A 58 4.32 -5.02 7.88
CA TRP A 58 3.67 -4.81 6.58
C TRP A 58 2.64 -3.68 6.62
N ARG A 59 1.76 -3.67 7.64
CA ARG A 59 0.78 -2.58 7.81
C ARG A 59 1.48 -1.25 8.00
N GLU A 60 2.49 -1.23 8.88
CA GLU A 60 3.28 -0.03 9.16
C GLU A 60 4.01 0.47 7.91
N THR A 61 4.63 -0.43 7.14
CA THR A 61 5.35 -0.10 5.91
C THR A 61 4.44 0.52 4.87
N LEU A 62 3.26 -0.04 4.64
CA LEU A 62 2.38 0.40 3.56
C LEU A 62 1.51 1.60 3.95
N LEU A 63 0.84 1.54 5.08
CA LEU A 63 -0.33 2.39 5.35
C LEU A 63 -0.16 3.35 6.53
N GLN A 64 0.78 3.09 7.45
CA GLN A 64 1.05 4.04 8.52
C GLN A 64 1.58 5.37 7.95
N TRP A 65 1.48 6.44 8.74
CA TRP A 65 1.90 7.79 8.35
C TRP A 65 3.12 7.82 7.43
N ASN A 66 2.97 8.48 6.27
CA ASN A 66 3.98 8.52 5.22
C ASN A 66 4.47 7.15 4.72
N GLY A 67 3.60 6.14 4.78
CA GLY A 67 3.88 4.80 4.29
C GLY A 67 4.03 4.73 2.77
N VAL A 68 4.45 3.57 2.31
CA VAL A 68 4.83 3.31 0.91
C VAL A 68 3.68 3.60 -0.06
N VAL A 69 2.41 3.32 0.32
CA VAL A 69 1.26 3.59 -0.57
C VAL A 69 1.19 5.07 -0.94
N ARG A 70 1.32 5.99 0.04
CA ARG A 70 1.34 7.43 -0.24
C ARG A 70 2.50 7.83 -1.13
N ALA A 71 3.68 7.26 -0.87
CA ALA A 71 4.86 7.53 -1.69
C ALA A 71 4.72 7.04 -3.13
N GLN A 72 4.03 5.90 -3.35
CA GLN A 72 3.77 5.33 -4.68
C GLN A 72 2.70 6.09 -5.47
N GLU A 73 1.65 6.59 -4.79
CA GLU A 73 0.55 7.30 -5.44
C GLU A 73 0.90 8.78 -5.70
N LEU A 74 1.44 9.48 -4.70
CA LEU A 74 1.64 10.92 -4.79
C LEU A 74 2.88 11.36 -5.58
N CYS A 75 3.75 10.44 -5.97
CA CYS A 75 4.84 10.71 -6.91
C CYS A 75 4.46 10.39 -8.36
N ALA A 76 3.22 9.96 -8.61
CA ALA A 76 2.73 9.53 -9.92
C ALA A 76 1.72 10.51 -10.52
N ASP A 77 1.09 10.12 -11.60
CA ASP A 77 0.25 10.97 -12.46
C ASP A 77 -1.25 10.91 -12.15
N GLN A 78 -1.65 10.25 -11.04
CA GLN A 78 -3.06 10.04 -10.70
C GLN A 78 -3.56 10.96 -9.60
N ASP A 79 -2.73 11.25 -8.61
CA ASP A 79 -3.15 11.92 -7.39
C ASP A 79 -2.15 13.01 -6.97
N VAL A 80 -2.66 14.02 -6.27
CA VAL A 80 -1.88 15.16 -5.81
C VAL A 80 -2.41 15.68 -4.47
N LEU A 81 -1.52 16.25 -3.66
CA LEU A 81 -1.89 17.02 -2.48
C LEU A 81 -1.51 18.49 -2.70
N PRO A 82 -2.44 19.34 -3.16
CA PRO A 82 -2.20 20.75 -3.35
C PRO A 82 -2.29 21.52 -2.03
N ALA A 83 -1.59 22.65 -1.94
CA ALA A 83 -1.85 23.64 -0.88
C ALA A 83 -3.24 24.26 -1.10
N ARG A 84 -4.07 24.27 -0.05
CA ARG A 84 -5.47 24.72 -0.13
C ARG A 84 -5.74 25.92 0.75
N ASP A 85 -6.47 26.88 0.22
CA ASP A 85 -6.94 28.03 0.99
C ASP A 85 -7.88 27.56 2.13
N GLY A 86 -7.61 28.06 3.34
CA GLY A 86 -8.43 27.79 4.52
C GLY A 86 -8.20 26.44 5.23
N ILE A 87 -7.45 25.49 4.66
CA ILE A 87 -7.13 24.21 5.30
C ILE A 87 -5.75 24.25 5.96
N GLY A 88 -4.75 24.79 5.29
CA GLY A 88 -3.41 25.02 5.83
C GLY A 88 -2.54 23.76 6.03
N TRP A 89 -3.03 22.56 5.70
CA TRP A 89 -2.29 21.33 5.87
C TRP A 89 -1.52 20.97 4.60
N VAL A 90 -0.21 20.98 4.68
CA VAL A 90 0.71 20.65 3.59
C VAL A 90 1.85 19.73 4.03
N ASP A 91 1.87 19.34 5.30
CA ASP A 91 2.86 18.46 5.93
C ASP A 91 4.32 18.79 5.55
N GLY A 92 4.71 20.04 5.74
CA GLY A 92 6.05 20.51 5.38
C GLY A 92 6.37 20.41 3.88
N TYR A 93 5.37 20.33 3.03
CA TYR A 93 5.46 20.17 1.57
C TYR A 93 6.13 18.85 1.13
N ILE A 94 6.11 17.80 1.95
CA ILE A 94 6.67 16.49 1.60
C ILE A 94 5.98 15.92 0.36
N TYR A 95 4.67 16.01 0.28
CA TYR A 95 3.88 15.48 -0.85
C TYR A 95 4.12 16.25 -2.15
N LYS A 96 4.36 17.56 -2.06
CA LYS A 96 4.78 18.36 -3.21
C LYS A 96 6.16 17.90 -3.72
N ARG A 97 7.11 17.63 -2.80
CA ARG A 97 8.43 17.11 -3.20
C ARG A 97 8.33 15.73 -3.84
N TRP A 98 7.44 14.86 -3.35
CA TRP A 98 7.18 13.57 -4.00
C TRP A 98 6.60 13.76 -5.40
N HIS A 99 5.53 14.54 -5.53
CA HIS A 99 4.89 14.83 -6.81
C HIS A 99 5.85 15.41 -7.84
N GLN A 100 6.77 16.27 -7.42
CA GLN A 100 7.75 16.92 -8.29
C GLN A 100 9.09 16.17 -8.42
N HIS A 101 9.23 14.97 -7.85
CA HIS A 101 10.46 14.18 -7.82
C HIS A 101 11.66 14.95 -7.25
N THR A 102 11.42 15.80 -6.27
CA THR A 102 12.45 16.61 -5.60
C THR A 102 12.75 16.12 -4.18
N TRP A 103 12.36 14.89 -3.86
CA TRP A 103 12.66 14.24 -2.57
C TRP A 103 14.16 14.15 -2.29
N THR A 104 14.48 14.06 -1.01
CA THR A 104 15.84 13.93 -0.48
C THR A 104 15.96 12.69 0.42
N THR A 105 17.18 12.37 0.87
CA THR A 105 17.43 11.29 1.85
C THR A 105 16.82 11.57 3.23
N GLU A 106 16.40 12.80 3.50
CA GLU A 106 15.85 13.23 4.79
C GLU A 106 14.33 13.28 4.77
N ASP A 107 13.69 13.08 3.61
CA ASP A 107 12.24 13.06 3.53
C ASP A 107 11.68 11.84 4.24
N ASP A 108 10.71 12.07 5.10
CA ASP A 108 10.15 11.10 6.03
C ASP A 108 9.67 9.81 5.34
N GLY A 109 8.99 9.91 4.20
CA GLY A 109 8.53 8.74 3.45
C GLY A 109 9.66 7.87 2.88
N VAL A 110 10.78 8.47 2.50
CA VAL A 110 11.98 7.74 2.07
C VAL A 110 12.58 6.97 3.23
N LEU A 111 12.73 7.63 4.38
CA LEU A 111 13.30 7.05 5.59
C LEU A 111 12.38 5.98 6.19
N GLN A 112 11.09 6.27 6.33
CA GLN A 112 10.10 5.35 6.90
C GLN A 112 9.92 4.08 6.07
N GLY A 113 9.92 4.19 4.75
CA GLY A 113 9.89 3.03 3.85
C GLY A 113 11.07 2.09 4.08
N TRP A 114 12.26 2.62 4.30
CA TRP A 114 13.46 1.85 4.61
C TRP A 114 13.38 1.20 6.00
N GLU A 115 13.22 2.00 7.04
CA GLU A 115 13.29 1.55 8.44
C GLU A 115 12.21 0.50 8.76
N ARG A 116 10.96 0.75 8.36
CA ARG A 116 9.84 -0.16 8.63
C ARG A 116 9.96 -1.48 7.85
N THR A 117 10.42 -1.41 6.61
CA THR A 117 10.58 -2.63 5.80
C THR A 117 11.70 -3.49 6.35
N TYR A 118 12.84 -2.91 6.75
CA TYR A 118 13.90 -3.66 7.42
C TYR A 118 13.52 -4.14 8.82
N ASN A 119 12.62 -3.45 9.54
CA ASN A 119 12.04 -3.99 10.76
C ASN A 119 11.30 -5.32 10.49
N GLY A 120 10.56 -5.40 9.37
CA GLY A 120 9.93 -6.64 8.93
C GLY A 120 10.93 -7.75 8.63
N VAL A 121 11.99 -7.45 7.87
CA VAL A 121 13.09 -8.40 7.59
C VAL A 121 13.73 -8.91 8.89
N ASN A 122 14.08 -7.99 9.80
CA ASN A 122 14.73 -8.32 11.06
C ASN A 122 13.81 -9.13 11.99
N THR A 123 12.51 -8.85 11.99
CA THR A 123 11.54 -9.62 12.77
C THR A 123 11.44 -11.06 12.26
N CYS A 124 11.41 -11.27 10.94
CA CYS A 124 11.48 -12.61 10.35
C CYS A 124 12.77 -13.33 10.76
N ASN A 125 13.93 -12.66 10.62
CA ASN A 125 15.24 -13.23 10.98
C ASN A 125 15.32 -13.61 12.44
N ARG A 126 14.80 -12.76 13.34
CA ARG A 126 14.76 -13.01 14.78
C ARG A 126 13.94 -14.26 15.12
N ILE A 127 12.73 -14.38 14.57
CA ILE A 127 11.87 -15.54 14.82
C ILE A 127 12.50 -16.81 14.26
N LEU A 128 13.06 -16.76 13.04
CA LEU A 128 13.80 -17.88 12.44
C LEU A 128 14.96 -18.35 13.34
N SER A 129 15.78 -17.43 13.82
CA SER A 129 16.89 -17.74 14.76
C SER A 129 16.38 -18.38 16.05
N GLN A 130 15.29 -17.88 16.63
CA GLN A 130 14.68 -18.44 17.85
C GLN A 130 14.12 -19.87 17.64
N ILE A 131 13.58 -20.16 16.46
CA ILE A 131 13.14 -21.51 16.08
C ILE A 131 14.34 -22.46 15.91
N GLU A 132 15.40 -22.00 15.26
CA GLU A 132 16.62 -22.78 15.03
C GLU A 132 17.31 -23.13 16.34
N GLU A 133 17.35 -22.20 17.28
CA GLU A 133 17.97 -22.38 18.61
C GLU A 133 17.10 -23.16 19.59
N GLY A 134 15.85 -23.45 19.22
CA GLY A 134 14.90 -24.13 20.10
C GLY A 134 14.32 -23.27 21.21
N VAL A 135 14.53 -21.93 21.17
CA VAL A 135 13.86 -20.96 22.07
C VAL A 135 12.35 -21.00 21.80
N ILE A 136 11.97 -21.04 20.54
CA ILE A 136 10.60 -21.34 20.11
C ILE A 136 10.56 -22.84 19.81
N SER A 137 9.95 -23.60 20.71
CA SER A 137 9.84 -25.05 20.58
C SER A 137 8.70 -25.43 19.64
N VAL A 138 9.03 -25.74 18.41
CA VAL A 138 8.11 -26.24 17.38
C VAL A 138 8.77 -27.42 16.68
N ASP A 139 8.03 -28.50 16.48
CA ASP A 139 8.59 -29.75 15.95
C ASP A 139 7.96 -30.19 14.62
N GLY A 140 8.68 -31.04 13.89
CA GLY A 140 8.21 -31.78 12.73
C GLY A 140 7.73 -30.88 11.59
N GLU A 141 6.64 -31.30 10.95
CA GLU A 141 6.05 -30.63 9.78
C GLU A 141 5.61 -29.19 10.08
N THR A 142 5.14 -28.91 11.30
CA THR A 142 4.76 -27.55 11.72
C THR A 142 5.96 -26.61 11.71
N LYS A 143 7.12 -27.09 12.16
CA LYS A 143 8.38 -26.32 12.11
C LYS A 143 8.78 -25.97 10.70
N GLU A 144 8.73 -26.95 9.78
CA GLU A 144 9.11 -26.76 8.39
C GLU A 144 8.19 -25.76 7.68
N LYS A 145 6.87 -25.87 7.88
CA LYS A 145 5.88 -24.93 7.34
C LYS A 145 6.08 -23.51 7.87
N LEU A 146 6.35 -23.37 9.15
CA LEU A 146 6.57 -22.07 9.78
C LEU A 146 7.84 -21.39 9.27
N ILE A 147 8.92 -22.13 9.14
CA ILE A 147 10.18 -21.64 8.56
C ILE A 147 9.95 -21.19 7.11
N ALA A 148 9.24 -22.00 6.33
CA ALA A 148 8.91 -21.67 4.95
C ALA A 148 8.08 -20.38 4.82
N GLU A 149 7.05 -20.24 5.65
CA GLU A 149 6.21 -19.04 5.68
C GLU A 149 7.02 -17.78 6.05
N LEU A 150 7.85 -17.84 7.08
CA LEU A 150 8.69 -16.71 7.49
C LEU A 150 9.72 -16.31 6.43
N LYS A 151 10.26 -17.27 5.67
CA LYS A 151 11.17 -17.00 4.55
C LYS A 151 10.43 -16.31 3.39
N VAL A 152 9.24 -16.80 3.02
CA VAL A 152 8.41 -16.15 1.98
C VAL A 152 7.97 -14.76 2.44
N LEU A 153 7.60 -14.59 3.70
CA LEU A 153 7.28 -13.28 4.27
C LEU A 153 8.50 -12.34 4.23
N ARG A 154 9.70 -12.81 4.58
CA ARG A 154 10.93 -12.02 4.43
C ARG A 154 11.18 -11.61 2.99
N ALA A 155 11.02 -12.52 2.04
CA ALA A 155 11.13 -12.23 0.62
C ALA A 155 10.14 -11.16 0.17
N SER A 156 8.93 -11.13 0.73
CA SER A 156 7.93 -10.11 0.43
C SER A 156 8.34 -8.71 0.92
N TYR A 157 9.06 -8.59 2.02
CA TYR A 157 9.66 -7.31 2.42
C TYR A 157 10.75 -6.86 1.44
N TYR A 158 11.57 -7.79 0.97
CA TYR A 158 12.56 -7.48 -0.07
C TYR A 158 11.93 -7.05 -1.41
N TYR A 159 10.69 -7.49 -1.71
CA TYR A 159 9.93 -6.98 -2.85
C TYR A 159 9.69 -5.46 -2.76
N ILE A 160 9.39 -4.93 -1.57
CA ILE A 160 9.28 -3.47 -1.37
C ILE A 160 10.65 -2.79 -1.50
N LEU A 161 11.68 -3.36 -0.89
CA LEU A 161 13.04 -2.79 -0.92
C LEU A 161 13.62 -2.72 -2.34
N ILE A 162 13.45 -3.77 -3.14
CA ILE A 162 13.95 -3.80 -4.52
C ILE A 162 13.22 -2.80 -5.42
N ASP A 163 11.93 -2.58 -5.19
CA ASP A 163 11.15 -1.60 -5.96
C ASP A 163 11.55 -0.18 -5.62
N LEU A 164 11.63 0.16 -4.32
CA LEU A 164 11.88 1.53 -3.87
C LEU A 164 13.35 1.94 -4.00
N TYR A 165 14.29 1.07 -3.60
CA TYR A 165 15.71 1.43 -3.42
C TYR A 165 16.67 0.67 -4.35
N GLY A 166 16.22 -0.41 -4.97
CA GLY A 166 17.00 -1.17 -5.94
C GLY A 166 18.13 -1.99 -5.32
N ASN A 167 19.31 -1.39 -5.18
CA ASN A 167 20.49 -2.04 -4.60
C ASN A 167 20.44 -1.93 -3.07
N VAL A 168 20.16 -3.04 -2.38
CA VAL A 168 19.96 -3.06 -0.93
C VAL A 168 20.74 -4.19 -0.28
N PRO A 169 21.13 -4.09 1.00
CA PRO A 169 21.73 -5.20 1.73
C PRO A 169 20.79 -6.39 1.87
N ILE A 170 21.29 -7.60 1.63
CA ILE A 170 20.59 -8.85 1.95
C ILE A 170 21.05 -9.30 3.34
N VAL A 171 20.13 -9.30 4.32
CA VAL A 171 20.38 -9.68 5.71
C VAL A 171 19.50 -10.88 6.06
N THR A 172 20.10 -11.99 6.41
CA THR A 172 19.39 -13.24 6.75
C THR A 172 19.78 -13.82 8.10
N ASP A 173 20.90 -13.38 8.68
CA ASP A 173 21.35 -13.80 10.00
C ASP A 173 21.07 -12.70 11.04
N PHE A 174 20.19 -13.02 12.01
CA PHE A 174 19.83 -12.09 13.07
C PHE A 174 21.00 -11.80 14.04
N LYS A 175 21.96 -12.70 14.13
CA LYS A 175 23.13 -12.58 15.03
C LYS A 175 24.31 -11.85 14.42
N ASP A 176 24.31 -11.67 13.11
CA ASP A 176 25.37 -10.93 12.44
C ASP A 176 25.23 -9.44 12.75
N THR A 177 26.16 -8.90 13.51
CA THR A 177 26.23 -7.49 13.89
C THR A 177 27.20 -6.69 13.01
N SER A 178 27.76 -7.31 11.98
CA SER A 178 28.62 -6.62 11.01
C SER A 178 27.81 -5.63 10.16
N LEU A 179 28.48 -4.58 9.67
CA LEU A 179 27.83 -3.64 8.75
C LEU A 179 27.54 -4.36 7.43
N PRO A 180 26.25 -4.53 7.06
CA PRO A 180 25.90 -5.29 5.87
C PRO A 180 26.35 -4.57 4.61
N GLN A 181 26.80 -5.33 3.61
CA GLN A 181 27.19 -4.81 2.31
C GLN A 181 25.99 -4.73 1.38
N GLN A 182 25.96 -3.70 0.55
CA GLN A 182 24.94 -3.52 -0.47
C GLN A 182 25.07 -4.61 -1.55
N SER A 183 23.94 -5.25 -1.88
CA SER A 183 23.82 -6.18 -3.01
C SER A 183 23.28 -5.44 -4.23
N THR A 184 23.61 -5.92 -5.42
CA THR A 184 23.04 -5.41 -6.66
C THR A 184 21.55 -5.72 -6.73
N ARG A 185 20.78 -4.93 -7.45
CA ARG A 185 19.33 -5.14 -7.66
C ARG A 185 19.03 -6.53 -8.21
N LYS A 186 19.90 -7.04 -9.11
CA LYS A 186 19.78 -8.38 -9.64
C LYS A 186 19.99 -9.46 -8.56
N GLU A 187 20.98 -9.32 -7.69
CA GLU A 187 21.19 -10.26 -6.59
C GLU A 187 20.00 -10.26 -5.61
N VAL A 188 19.41 -9.09 -5.32
CA VAL A 188 18.19 -8.98 -4.52
C VAL A 188 17.03 -9.67 -5.22
N PHE A 189 16.85 -9.48 -6.52
CA PHE A 189 15.85 -10.19 -7.33
C PHE A 189 16.01 -11.71 -7.24
N ASP A 190 17.23 -12.20 -7.48
CA ASP A 190 17.54 -13.64 -7.43
C ASP A 190 17.29 -14.22 -6.02
N PHE A 191 17.62 -13.47 -4.98
CA PHE A 191 17.34 -13.84 -3.59
C PHE A 191 15.84 -14.00 -3.32
N ILE A 192 15.02 -13.01 -3.71
CA ILE A 192 13.57 -13.05 -3.53
C ILE A 192 12.96 -14.26 -4.23
N VAL A 193 13.30 -14.44 -5.51
CA VAL A 193 12.80 -15.57 -6.32
C VAL A 193 13.19 -16.90 -5.68
N LYS A 194 14.44 -17.05 -5.23
CA LYS A 194 14.93 -18.24 -4.57
C LYS A 194 14.17 -18.52 -3.26
N GLU A 195 14.03 -17.54 -2.38
CA GLU A 195 13.32 -17.69 -1.10
C GLU A 195 11.87 -18.16 -1.31
N ILE A 196 11.19 -17.62 -2.31
CA ILE A 196 9.82 -18.02 -2.62
C ILE A 196 9.79 -19.44 -3.20
N THR A 197 10.57 -19.72 -4.25
CA THR A 197 10.51 -21.00 -4.97
C THR A 197 10.94 -22.19 -4.13
N GLU A 198 11.90 -22.03 -3.22
CA GLU A 198 12.39 -23.11 -2.35
C GLU A 198 11.43 -23.42 -1.18
N ASN A 199 10.49 -22.52 -0.86
CA ASN A 199 9.65 -22.65 0.32
C ASN A 199 8.13 -22.72 0.02
N MET A 200 7.67 -22.31 -1.16
CA MET A 200 6.25 -22.17 -1.46
C MET A 200 5.46 -23.50 -1.41
N ASP A 201 6.10 -24.63 -1.70
CA ASP A 201 5.44 -25.94 -1.66
C ASP A 201 5.10 -26.43 -0.25
N LEU A 202 5.71 -25.82 0.78
CA LEU A 202 5.43 -26.08 2.19
C LEU A 202 4.32 -25.18 2.75
N LEU A 203 3.90 -24.15 2.01
CA LEU A 203 2.84 -23.25 2.43
C LEU A 203 1.47 -23.92 2.37
N SER A 204 0.52 -23.40 3.16
CA SER A 204 -0.86 -23.87 3.15
C SER A 204 -1.51 -23.69 1.76
N GLU A 205 -2.26 -24.68 1.33
CA GLU A 205 -3.17 -24.58 0.17
C GLU A 205 -4.53 -23.98 0.54
N THR A 206 -4.84 -23.82 1.83
CA THR A 206 -6.08 -23.21 2.32
C THR A 206 -5.94 -21.69 2.30
N PRO A 207 -6.75 -20.95 1.52
CA PRO A 207 -6.60 -19.50 1.36
C PRO A 207 -7.35 -18.67 2.41
N ARG A 208 -8.23 -19.29 3.20
CA ARG A 208 -9.19 -18.62 4.08
C ARG A 208 -9.06 -19.08 5.54
N GLY A 209 -9.91 -18.56 6.40
CA GLY A 209 -9.96 -18.92 7.81
C GLY A 209 -8.65 -18.56 8.51
N TYR A 210 -8.02 -19.53 9.16
CA TYR A 210 -6.77 -19.35 9.89
C TYR A 210 -5.60 -18.79 9.05
N TYR A 211 -5.62 -19.02 7.73
CA TYR A 211 -4.60 -18.56 6.79
C TYR A 211 -4.94 -17.24 6.08
N TYR A 212 -6.10 -16.64 6.40
CA TYR A 212 -6.41 -15.31 5.89
C TYR A 212 -5.41 -14.27 6.44
N GLY A 213 -4.92 -13.39 5.57
CA GLY A 213 -3.87 -12.42 5.94
C GLY A 213 -2.48 -13.03 6.18
N ARG A 214 -2.28 -14.31 5.84
CA ARG A 214 -0.99 -15.01 5.90
C ARG A 214 -0.58 -15.50 4.52
N PHE A 215 0.73 -15.64 4.29
CA PHE A 215 1.21 -16.22 3.04
C PHE A 215 0.78 -17.69 2.94
N ASN A 216 -0.06 -17.96 1.96
CA ASN A 216 -0.43 -19.28 1.48
C ASN A 216 0.21 -19.51 0.10
N LYS A 217 0.08 -20.71 -0.45
CA LYS A 217 0.67 -21.09 -1.72
C LYS A 217 0.27 -20.16 -2.86
N TRP A 218 -0.99 -19.75 -2.91
CA TRP A 218 -1.54 -18.92 -3.99
C TRP A 218 -1.05 -17.48 -3.92
N ALA A 219 -0.90 -16.94 -2.72
CA ALA A 219 -0.27 -15.64 -2.49
C ALA A 219 1.21 -15.65 -2.91
N ALA A 220 1.92 -16.75 -2.63
CA ALA A 220 3.32 -16.92 -3.06
C ALA A 220 3.46 -16.99 -4.58
N HIS A 221 2.59 -17.74 -5.28
CA HIS A 221 2.55 -17.76 -6.76
C HIS A 221 2.23 -16.38 -7.33
N THR A 222 1.29 -15.65 -6.74
CA THR A 222 0.92 -14.29 -7.19
C THR A 222 2.09 -13.30 -6.99
N LEU A 223 2.79 -13.37 -5.87
CA LEU A 223 3.97 -12.53 -5.62
C LEU A 223 5.09 -12.88 -6.61
N LEU A 224 5.30 -14.18 -6.89
CA LEU A 224 6.30 -14.62 -7.85
C LEU A 224 5.96 -14.17 -9.28
N ALA A 225 4.67 -14.20 -9.68
CA ALA A 225 4.23 -13.62 -10.94
C ALA A 225 4.56 -12.12 -11.02
N LYS A 226 4.36 -11.38 -9.93
CA LYS A 226 4.69 -9.95 -9.83
C LYS A 226 6.20 -9.70 -9.93
N MET A 227 7.02 -10.58 -9.34
CA MET A 227 8.48 -10.55 -9.53
C MET A 227 8.86 -10.74 -10.99
N TYR A 228 8.31 -11.75 -11.67
CA TYR A 228 8.62 -12.04 -13.07
C TYR A 228 8.09 -10.96 -14.02
N LEU A 229 6.95 -10.32 -13.73
CA LEU A 229 6.43 -9.18 -14.48
C LEU A 229 7.43 -8.02 -14.50
N ASN A 230 8.09 -7.75 -13.38
CA ASN A 230 9.04 -6.65 -13.23
C ASN A 230 10.51 -7.06 -13.46
N ALA A 231 10.76 -8.30 -13.87
CA ALA A 231 12.11 -8.87 -13.97
C ALA A 231 13.03 -8.09 -14.91
N GLU A 232 12.50 -7.54 -16.02
CA GLU A 232 13.30 -6.74 -16.96
C GLU A 232 13.87 -5.49 -16.26
N VAL A 233 13.07 -4.80 -15.45
CA VAL A 233 13.47 -3.60 -14.69
C VAL A 233 14.44 -3.96 -13.56
N TRP A 234 14.19 -5.07 -12.85
CA TRP A 234 14.92 -5.37 -11.61
C TRP A 234 16.16 -6.23 -11.82
N SER A 235 16.15 -7.12 -12.81
CA SER A 235 17.28 -8.01 -13.10
C SER A 235 17.97 -7.75 -14.44
N GLY A 236 17.41 -6.86 -15.26
CA GLY A 236 17.87 -6.63 -16.63
C GLY A 236 17.46 -7.73 -17.63
N THR A 237 16.64 -8.70 -17.22
CA THR A 237 16.22 -9.83 -18.08
C THR A 237 14.73 -10.07 -17.97
N ALA A 238 14.01 -9.91 -19.06
CA ALA A 238 12.57 -10.16 -19.13
C ALA A 238 12.23 -11.64 -18.87
N GLN A 239 11.18 -11.88 -18.07
CA GLN A 239 10.74 -13.24 -17.71
C GLN A 239 9.21 -13.40 -17.88
N TRP A 240 8.65 -12.83 -18.95
CA TRP A 240 7.20 -12.79 -19.21
C TRP A 240 6.55 -14.17 -19.24
N GLN A 241 7.23 -15.19 -19.78
CA GLN A 241 6.65 -16.54 -19.81
C GLN A 241 6.50 -17.11 -18.41
N LYS A 242 7.47 -16.91 -17.53
CA LYS A 242 7.36 -17.35 -16.13
C LYS A 242 6.22 -16.62 -15.39
N CYS A 243 6.02 -15.34 -15.68
CA CYS A 243 4.87 -14.61 -15.14
C CYS A 243 3.55 -15.27 -15.56
N ILE A 244 3.41 -15.64 -16.84
CA ILE A 244 2.22 -16.35 -17.33
C ILE A 244 2.05 -17.69 -16.60
N ASP A 245 3.12 -18.46 -16.47
CA ASP A 245 3.09 -19.79 -15.85
C ASP A 245 2.59 -19.71 -14.38
N GLU A 246 3.06 -18.72 -13.61
CA GLU A 246 2.61 -18.49 -12.23
C GLU A 246 1.15 -18.01 -12.17
N CYS A 247 0.75 -17.09 -13.05
CA CYS A 247 -0.64 -16.66 -13.16
C CYS A 247 -1.56 -17.82 -13.51
N ASP A 248 -1.17 -18.70 -14.43
CA ASP A 248 -1.97 -19.86 -14.84
C ASP A 248 -2.20 -20.83 -13.67
N ILE A 249 -1.24 -21.01 -12.78
CA ILE A 249 -1.41 -21.82 -11.57
C ILE A 249 -2.53 -21.25 -10.70
N VAL A 250 -2.54 -19.94 -10.45
CA VAL A 250 -3.56 -19.27 -9.63
C VAL A 250 -4.93 -19.31 -10.33
N ILE A 251 -4.98 -19.03 -11.63
CA ILE A 251 -6.22 -19.05 -12.43
C ILE A 251 -6.84 -20.47 -12.44
N ASN A 252 -6.02 -21.49 -12.72
CA ASN A 252 -6.49 -22.89 -12.72
C ASN A 252 -7.01 -23.33 -11.34
N TYR A 253 -6.39 -22.85 -10.26
CA TYR A 253 -6.89 -23.12 -8.91
C TYR A 253 -8.22 -22.39 -8.68
N ALA A 254 -8.33 -21.12 -9.05
CA ALA A 254 -9.55 -20.34 -8.92
C ALA A 254 -10.73 -21.01 -9.64
N GLU A 255 -10.53 -21.45 -10.89
CA GLU A 255 -11.55 -22.12 -11.70
C GLU A 255 -12.01 -23.45 -11.10
N LYS A 256 -11.08 -24.22 -10.50
CA LYS A 256 -11.41 -25.55 -9.92
C LYS A 256 -12.04 -25.47 -8.56
N SER A 257 -11.56 -24.54 -7.70
CA SER A 257 -11.99 -24.46 -6.30
C SER A 257 -13.16 -23.50 -6.09
N GLY A 258 -13.29 -22.47 -6.92
CA GLY A 258 -14.20 -21.34 -6.71
C GLY A 258 -13.81 -20.42 -5.54
N GLU A 259 -12.59 -20.57 -5.00
CA GLU A 259 -12.08 -19.77 -3.88
C GLU A 259 -11.71 -18.34 -4.29
N TYR A 260 -11.22 -18.17 -5.53
CA TYR A 260 -10.91 -16.87 -6.08
C TYR A 260 -11.76 -16.55 -7.30
N ALA A 261 -12.23 -15.33 -7.40
CA ALA A 261 -13.01 -14.83 -8.53
C ALA A 261 -13.01 -13.28 -8.51
N LEU A 262 -13.32 -12.66 -9.63
CA LEU A 262 -13.66 -11.23 -9.65
C LEU A 262 -14.99 -11.01 -8.89
N GLU A 263 -15.05 -9.93 -8.12
CA GLU A 263 -16.31 -9.46 -7.56
C GLU A 263 -17.22 -8.89 -8.67
N ASN A 264 -18.53 -8.92 -8.41
CA ASN A 264 -19.50 -8.41 -9.36
C ASN A 264 -19.37 -6.89 -9.59
N ASN A 265 -18.96 -6.13 -8.58
CA ASN A 265 -18.61 -4.72 -8.69
C ASN A 265 -17.19 -4.55 -8.11
N GLN A 266 -16.41 -3.66 -8.68
CA GLN A 266 -15.07 -3.41 -8.15
C GLN A 266 -15.11 -2.93 -6.69
N LYS A 267 -16.03 -2.04 -6.34
CA LYS A 267 -16.15 -1.50 -4.98
C LYS A 267 -16.42 -2.54 -3.90
N ASP A 268 -16.99 -3.71 -4.26
CA ASP A 268 -17.27 -4.77 -3.28
C ASP A 268 -15.97 -5.37 -2.69
N VAL A 269 -14.84 -5.18 -3.37
CA VAL A 269 -13.49 -5.54 -2.87
C VAL A 269 -13.03 -4.62 -1.74
N PHE A 270 -13.55 -3.38 -1.68
CA PHE A 270 -13.04 -2.28 -0.84
C PHE A 270 -14.05 -1.79 0.21
N VAL A 271 -15.09 -2.58 0.49
CA VAL A 271 -16.05 -2.30 1.57
C VAL A 271 -15.40 -2.50 2.95
N THR A 272 -16.04 -1.97 3.99
CA THR A 272 -15.50 -1.99 5.36
C THR A 272 -15.24 -3.40 5.88
N HIS A 273 -16.12 -4.38 5.55
CA HIS A 273 -15.95 -5.79 5.93
C HIS A 273 -15.75 -6.64 4.69
N ASN A 274 -14.54 -6.53 4.09
CA ASN A 274 -14.19 -7.17 2.83
C ASN A 274 -13.42 -8.50 2.99
N GLU A 275 -13.28 -9.03 4.20
CA GLU A 275 -12.55 -10.27 4.50
C GLU A 275 -13.10 -11.50 3.76
N ASN A 276 -14.37 -11.45 3.32
CA ASN A 276 -15.02 -12.52 2.56
C ASN A 276 -14.93 -12.35 1.04
N SER A 277 -14.33 -11.27 0.54
CA SER A 277 -14.18 -11.05 -0.89
C SER A 277 -13.36 -12.17 -1.53
N LYS A 278 -13.92 -12.76 -2.60
CA LYS A 278 -13.24 -13.79 -3.39
C LYS A 278 -12.14 -13.22 -4.27
N GLU A 279 -12.10 -11.93 -4.43
CA GLU A 279 -11.05 -11.30 -5.23
C GLU A 279 -9.75 -11.13 -4.46
N ILE A 280 -9.79 -11.08 -3.13
CA ILE A 280 -8.61 -10.91 -2.27
C ILE A 280 -7.83 -12.24 -2.18
N ILE A 281 -6.58 -12.22 -2.64
CA ILE A 281 -5.63 -13.34 -2.54
C ILE A 281 -4.77 -13.21 -1.28
N PHE A 282 -4.28 -11.99 -1.02
CA PHE A 282 -3.54 -11.69 0.21
C PHE A 282 -3.94 -10.30 0.71
N ALA A 283 -4.41 -10.26 1.94
CA ALA A 283 -4.81 -9.03 2.62
C ALA A 283 -3.89 -8.70 3.78
N LEU A 284 -3.81 -7.42 4.11
CA LEU A 284 -3.36 -6.94 5.41
C LEU A 284 -4.62 -6.60 6.21
N PRO A 285 -4.95 -7.40 7.24
CA PRO A 285 -6.14 -7.17 8.04
C PRO A 285 -6.04 -5.89 8.87
N PHE A 286 -7.10 -5.10 8.86
CA PHE A 286 -7.26 -3.91 9.69
C PHE A 286 -8.54 -3.99 10.51
N ASP A 287 -8.46 -3.41 11.69
CA ASP A 287 -9.59 -3.29 12.61
C ASP A 287 -9.39 -2.03 13.45
N GLU A 288 -10.37 -1.14 13.47
CA GLU A 288 -10.27 0.14 14.16
C GLU A 288 -10.15 0.03 15.69
N ILE A 289 -10.50 -1.14 16.25
CA ILE A 289 -10.43 -1.42 17.70
C ILE A 289 -9.08 -2.03 18.07
N TYR A 290 -8.61 -3.00 17.29
CA TYR A 290 -7.42 -3.80 17.64
C TYR A 290 -6.14 -3.31 16.97
N VAL A 291 -6.24 -2.67 15.80
CA VAL A 291 -5.09 -2.03 15.13
C VAL A 291 -5.06 -0.57 15.54
N THR A 292 -4.32 -0.27 16.61
CA THR A 292 -4.34 1.04 17.28
C THR A 292 -3.10 1.90 17.00
N GLY A 293 -2.32 1.56 15.99
CA GLY A 293 -1.18 2.36 15.55
C GLY A 293 -1.57 3.80 15.20
N TRP A 294 -0.65 4.73 15.35
CA TRP A 294 -0.91 6.13 15.03
C TRP A 294 -1.02 6.31 13.52
N ASN A 295 -2.15 6.87 13.07
CA ASN A 295 -2.45 7.10 11.66
C ASN A 295 -2.23 5.87 10.76
N ASP A 296 -2.67 4.70 11.23
CA ASP A 296 -2.79 3.52 10.39
C ASP A 296 -4.02 3.65 9.50
N PHE A 297 -3.89 3.40 8.22
CA PHE A 297 -4.94 3.39 7.20
C PHE A 297 -5.99 4.51 7.34
N ASP A 298 -5.57 5.75 7.12
CA ASP A 298 -6.33 6.97 7.41
C ASP A 298 -6.76 7.74 6.14
N PHE A 299 -7.04 7.08 5.03
CA PHE A 299 -7.35 7.71 3.73
C PHE A 299 -8.47 8.73 3.80
N HIS A 300 -9.54 8.46 4.55
CA HIS A 300 -10.65 9.41 4.76
C HIS A 300 -10.20 10.71 5.44
N MET A 301 -9.28 10.61 6.42
CA MET A 301 -8.72 11.79 7.09
C MET A 301 -7.88 12.64 6.14
N TYR A 302 -7.21 11.99 5.25
CA TYR A 302 -6.20 12.47 4.34
C TYR A 302 -6.78 13.15 3.09
N THR A 303 -7.97 12.73 2.65
CA THR A 303 -8.61 13.20 1.42
C THR A 303 -9.82 14.10 1.65
N LEU A 304 -10.68 13.79 2.63
CA LEU A 304 -11.93 14.49 2.86
C LEU A 304 -11.71 15.92 3.37
N ALA A 305 -12.54 16.86 2.92
CA ALA A 305 -12.60 18.19 3.52
C ALA A 305 -13.06 18.10 5.00
N PRO A 306 -12.61 19.02 5.86
CA PRO A 306 -13.03 19.05 7.26
C PRO A 306 -14.54 18.99 7.50
N GLU A 307 -15.31 19.56 6.59
CA GLU A 307 -16.76 19.59 6.62
C GLU A 307 -17.39 18.21 6.48
N ASN A 308 -16.74 17.26 5.75
CA ASN A 308 -17.23 15.90 5.60
C ASN A 308 -17.19 15.07 6.91
N GLN A 309 -16.68 15.63 8.00
CA GLN A 309 -16.89 15.05 9.32
C GLN A 309 -18.37 14.79 9.59
N ASP A 310 -19.25 15.72 9.19
CA ASP A 310 -20.70 15.58 9.33
C ASP A 310 -21.27 14.53 8.34
N THR A 311 -20.80 14.51 7.09
CA THR A 311 -21.25 13.53 6.09
C THR A 311 -21.16 12.10 6.60
N TYR A 312 -20.03 11.74 7.19
CA TYR A 312 -19.72 10.39 7.64
C TYR A 312 -19.84 10.21 9.17
N GLN A 313 -20.27 11.26 9.91
CA GLN A 313 -20.32 11.24 11.38
C GLN A 313 -18.99 10.81 12.03
N LEU A 314 -17.87 11.27 11.47
CA LEU A 314 -16.54 10.87 11.92
C LEU A 314 -16.25 11.36 13.35
N THR A 315 -15.56 10.53 14.13
CA THR A 315 -15.13 10.91 15.48
C THR A 315 -14.00 11.95 15.50
N ALA A 316 -13.29 12.10 14.38
CA ALA A 316 -12.21 13.05 14.18
C ALA A 316 -12.45 13.90 12.92
N ARG A 317 -11.95 15.15 12.95
CA ARG A 317 -12.06 16.07 11.82
C ARG A 317 -11.02 15.74 10.74
N PRO A 318 -11.42 15.50 9.49
CA PRO A 318 -10.51 15.28 8.37
C PRO A 318 -9.58 16.48 8.11
N TRP A 319 -8.44 16.20 7.48
CA TRP A 319 -7.42 17.25 7.24
C TRP A 319 -7.57 17.94 5.89
N GLY A 320 -8.22 17.32 4.93
CA GLY A 320 -8.46 17.83 3.58
C GLY A 320 -7.16 18.03 2.78
N GLY A 321 -6.87 17.15 1.88
CA GLY A 321 -5.60 17.24 1.17
C GLY A 321 -5.67 16.61 -0.20
N VAL A 322 -5.45 15.33 -0.25
CA VAL A 322 -5.31 14.55 -1.49
C VAL A 322 -6.57 14.65 -2.36
N CYS A 323 -6.33 14.80 -3.65
CA CYS A 323 -7.34 14.69 -4.69
C CYS A 323 -6.73 14.13 -5.97
N ALA A 324 -7.60 13.73 -6.90
CA ALA A 324 -7.17 13.27 -8.21
C ALA A 324 -6.57 14.38 -9.06
N VAL A 325 -5.61 14.02 -9.90
CA VAL A 325 -5.08 14.87 -10.95
C VAL A 325 -6.14 15.03 -12.05
N PRO A 326 -6.46 16.27 -12.51
CA PRO A 326 -7.49 16.49 -13.54
C PRO A 326 -7.27 15.69 -14.82
N GLN A 327 -6.03 15.56 -15.28
CA GLN A 327 -5.70 14.80 -16.50
C GLN A 327 -6.05 13.32 -16.36
N PHE A 328 -5.90 12.74 -15.16
CA PHE A 328 -6.28 11.36 -14.90
C PHE A 328 -7.79 11.18 -14.94
N ILE A 329 -8.56 12.04 -14.26
CA ILE A 329 -10.02 11.97 -14.29
C ILE A 329 -10.56 12.10 -15.71
N ASN A 330 -10.02 13.03 -16.49
CA ASN A 330 -10.41 13.25 -17.88
C ASN A 330 -10.02 12.11 -18.83
N SER A 331 -9.25 11.13 -18.39
CA SER A 331 -8.91 9.93 -19.16
C SER A 331 -9.97 8.83 -19.11
N PHE A 332 -10.89 8.88 -18.13
CA PHE A 332 -11.97 7.90 -18.03
C PHE A 332 -13.03 8.07 -19.13
N ASP A 333 -13.62 6.97 -19.55
CA ASP A 333 -14.89 6.98 -20.28
C ASP A 333 -16.01 7.39 -19.30
N GLU A 334 -16.98 8.19 -19.77
CA GLU A 334 -18.09 8.69 -18.93
C GLU A 334 -19.00 7.57 -18.38
N ASP A 335 -19.03 6.41 -19.04
CA ASP A 335 -19.80 5.24 -18.63
C ASP A 335 -18.99 4.22 -17.80
N ASP A 336 -17.73 4.52 -17.51
CA ASP A 336 -16.88 3.68 -16.65
C ASP A 336 -17.25 3.86 -15.17
N ALA A 337 -17.95 2.88 -14.60
CA ALA A 337 -18.40 2.95 -13.21
C ALA A 337 -17.25 3.14 -12.21
N ARG A 338 -15.99 2.76 -12.56
CA ARG A 338 -14.83 2.94 -11.71
C ARG A 338 -14.55 4.41 -11.40
N LEU A 339 -14.97 5.35 -12.25
CA LEU A 339 -14.83 6.78 -11.95
C LEU A 339 -15.67 7.18 -10.71
N GLU A 340 -16.95 6.81 -10.69
CA GLU A 340 -17.84 7.12 -9.56
C GLU A 340 -17.54 6.25 -8.34
N ASP A 341 -17.14 5.00 -8.55
CA ASP A 341 -16.81 4.07 -7.46
C ASP A 341 -15.53 4.45 -6.73
N ASN A 342 -14.54 5.04 -7.42
CA ASN A 342 -13.22 5.33 -6.87
C ASN A 342 -13.02 6.79 -6.44
N TYR A 343 -13.91 7.71 -6.86
CA TYR A 343 -13.73 9.14 -6.59
C TYR A 343 -15.03 9.80 -6.09
N ILE A 344 -14.95 10.46 -4.95
CA ILE A 344 -16.02 11.29 -4.41
C ILE A 344 -16.02 12.62 -5.17
N GLN A 345 -17.15 12.98 -5.76
CA GLN A 345 -17.30 14.11 -6.66
C GLN A 345 -18.61 14.87 -6.43
N GLY A 346 -18.73 16.06 -7.00
CA GLY A 346 -19.96 16.84 -7.02
C GLY A 346 -20.40 17.39 -5.66
N GLN A 347 -21.69 17.67 -5.54
CA GLN A 347 -22.30 18.24 -4.35
C GLN A 347 -22.16 17.31 -3.14
N GLN A 348 -21.64 17.84 -2.04
CA GLN A 348 -21.52 17.11 -0.79
C GLN A 348 -22.72 17.38 0.13
N TYR A 349 -23.07 16.39 0.95
CA TYR A 349 -24.23 16.45 1.82
C TYR A 349 -23.85 16.09 3.26
N THR A 350 -24.60 16.62 4.22
CA THR A 350 -24.55 16.18 5.62
C THR A 350 -25.09 14.76 5.75
N TYR A 351 -24.89 14.13 6.90
CA TYR A 351 -25.49 12.83 7.18
C TYR A 351 -27.03 12.85 7.11
N SER A 352 -27.67 13.99 7.44
CA SER A 352 -29.13 14.17 7.32
C SER A 352 -29.61 14.46 5.89
N GLY A 353 -28.72 14.57 4.90
CA GLY A 353 -29.06 14.83 3.50
C GLY A 353 -29.21 16.31 3.15
N GLU A 354 -28.84 17.24 4.03
CA GLU A 354 -28.78 18.66 3.71
C GLU A 354 -27.51 19.00 2.94
N ILE A 355 -27.54 20.08 2.15
CA ILE A 355 -26.36 20.57 1.42
C ILE A 355 -25.27 20.94 2.42
N LEU A 356 -24.11 20.27 2.30
CA LEU A 356 -22.92 20.59 3.08
C LEU A 356 -22.31 21.91 2.59
N LYS A 357 -21.94 22.76 3.54
CA LYS A 357 -21.41 24.10 3.26
C LYS A 357 -19.96 24.23 3.69
N ARG A 358 -19.20 24.94 2.88
CA ARG A 358 -17.82 25.33 3.17
C ARG A 358 -17.76 26.23 4.41
N SER A 359 -16.89 25.93 5.35
CA SER A 359 -16.72 26.73 6.58
C SER A 359 -16.18 28.14 6.31
N ILE A 360 -15.42 28.31 5.22
CA ILE A 360 -14.72 29.56 4.91
C ILE A 360 -15.66 30.65 4.41
N ASP A 361 -16.71 30.33 3.63
CA ASP A 361 -17.58 31.33 2.99
C ASP A 361 -19.06 30.97 2.96
N GLY A 362 -19.44 29.80 3.50
CA GLY A 362 -20.83 29.35 3.59
C GLY A 362 -21.45 28.89 2.27
N LYS A 363 -20.70 28.83 1.18
CA LYS A 363 -21.17 28.28 -0.09
C LYS A 363 -21.32 26.76 -0.02
N PRO A 364 -22.10 26.13 -0.93
CA PRO A 364 -22.12 24.68 -1.07
C PRO A 364 -20.71 24.10 -1.28
N LEU A 365 -20.40 22.97 -0.63
CA LEU A 365 -19.19 22.21 -0.88
C LEU A 365 -19.43 21.30 -2.09
N ILE A 366 -18.74 21.55 -3.19
CA ILE A 366 -18.89 20.84 -4.46
C ILE A 366 -17.51 20.43 -4.95
N TYR A 367 -17.19 19.13 -4.89
CA TYR A 367 -15.92 18.65 -5.43
C TYR A 367 -15.92 18.70 -6.94
N THR A 368 -15.00 19.47 -7.51
CA THR A 368 -14.85 19.67 -8.96
C THR A 368 -13.65 18.88 -9.48
N VAL A 369 -13.56 18.68 -10.80
CA VAL A 369 -12.39 18.05 -11.40
C VAL A 369 -11.18 19.00 -11.41
N ASP A 370 -11.42 20.29 -11.46
CA ASP A 370 -10.37 21.29 -11.65
C ASP A 370 -9.52 21.44 -10.39
N VAL A 371 -8.20 21.54 -10.60
CA VAL A 371 -7.19 21.91 -9.60
C VAL A 371 -6.26 22.91 -10.27
N PRO A 372 -6.21 24.18 -9.81
CA PRO A 372 -5.42 25.21 -10.48
C PRO A 372 -3.92 24.94 -10.46
N SER A 373 -3.37 24.54 -9.33
CA SER A 373 -1.95 24.16 -9.19
C SER A 373 -1.69 23.41 -7.88
N ILE A 374 -0.54 22.79 -7.77
CA ILE A 374 -0.10 22.18 -6.51
C ILE A 374 0.18 23.23 -5.43
N ASP A 375 0.46 24.47 -5.80
CA ASP A 375 0.79 25.56 -4.88
C ASP A 375 -0.40 26.34 -4.38
N GLN A 376 -1.52 26.29 -5.11
CA GLN A 376 -2.72 27.03 -4.77
C GLN A 376 -3.96 26.32 -5.29
N SER A 377 -4.91 26.08 -4.42
CA SER A 377 -6.16 25.38 -4.68
C SER A 377 -7.21 25.81 -3.65
N ASP A 378 -8.48 25.61 -3.96
CA ASP A 378 -9.57 25.83 -3.00
C ASP A 378 -10.00 24.52 -2.33
N VAL A 379 -10.84 24.62 -1.30
CA VAL A 379 -11.30 23.45 -0.52
C VAL A 379 -12.07 22.43 -1.36
N ASP A 380 -12.75 22.85 -2.39
CA ASP A 380 -13.57 22.03 -3.28
C ASP A 380 -12.86 21.60 -4.59
N ASP A 381 -11.62 22.02 -4.81
CA ASP A 381 -10.87 21.61 -5.99
C ASP A 381 -10.43 20.14 -5.90
N GLY A 382 -10.63 19.41 -7.00
CA GLY A 382 -10.22 18.01 -7.20
C GLY A 382 -11.18 16.99 -6.57
N PHE A 383 -11.44 15.91 -7.32
CA PHE A 383 -12.19 14.76 -6.82
C PHE A 383 -11.42 14.05 -5.72
N ARG A 384 -12.12 13.53 -4.69
CA ARG A 384 -11.49 12.93 -3.51
C ARG A 384 -11.42 11.42 -3.63
N TRP A 385 -10.45 10.81 -2.94
CA TRP A 385 -10.36 9.36 -2.85
C TRP A 385 -11.64 8.76 -2.26
N GLY A 386 -12.18 7.73 -2.89
CA GLY A 386 -13.42 7.09 -2.50
C GLY A 386 -13.45 5.60 -2.78
N LYS A 387 -12.33 5.02 -3.26
CA LYS A 387 -12.25 3.59 -3.58
C LYS A 387 -12.53 2.69 -2.37
N PHE A 388 -11.95 3.02 -1.22
CA PHE A 388 -12.26 2.37 0.05
C PHE A 388 -13.49 3.01 0.67
N GLU A 389 -14.44 2.18 1.10
CA GLU A 389 -15.63 2.65 1.79
C GLU A 389 -15.27 3.35 3.11
N TYR A 390 -15.89 4.48 3.37
CA TYR A 390 -15.77 5.21 4.63
C TYR A 390 -17.05 4.98 5.44
N ALA A 391 -17.00 4.05 6.40
CA ALA A 391 -18.14 3.73 7.23
C ALA A 391 -18.54 4.89 8.14
N THR A 392 -19.84 5.02 8.41
CA THR A 392 -20.37 6.05 9.31
C THR A 392 -19.89 5.84 10.74
N GLY A 393 -19.40 6.91 11.37
CA GLY A 393 -19.01 6.89 12.79
C GLY A 393 -17.60 6.35 13.07
N ILE A 394 -16.81 6.04 12.03
CA ILE A 394 -15.44 5.54 12.21
C ILE A 394 -14.53 6.58 12.87
N THR A 395 -13.44 6.07 13.42
CA THR A 395 -12.37 6.86 14.03
C THR A 395 -11.48 7.50 12.95
N ASN A 396 -10.25 7.83 13.29
CA ASN A 396 -9.23 8.23 12.32
C ASN A 396 -8.54 7.04 11.62
N ARG A 397 -9.12 5.85 11.66
CA ARG A 397 -8.61 4.62 11.05
C ARG A 397 -9.74 3.86 10.37
N LEU A 398 -9.44 3.29 9.20
CA LEU A 398 -10.38 2.41 8.49
C LEU A 398 -10.27 0.97 9.02
N SER A 399 -11.36 0.23 8.90
CA SER A 399 -11.45 -1.21 9.22
C SER A 399 -11.52 -2.09 7.97
N ASN A 400 -11.34 -1.51 6.79
CA ASN A 400 -11.24 -2.25 5.54
C ASN A 400 -9.92 -3.00 5.50
N ASP A 401 -9.92 -4.28 5.17
CA ASP A 401 -8.67 -4.99 4.92
C ASP A 401 -8.02 -4.47 3.63
N TRP A 402 -6.69 -4.33 3.65
CA TRP A 402 -5.95 -3.87 2.48
C TRP A 402 -5.64 -5.04 1.54
N PRO A 403 -6.21 -5.10 0.32
CA PRO A 403 -5.91 -6.17 -0.63
C PRO A 403 -4.56 -5.94 -1.31
N LEU A 404 -3.49 -6.50 -0.75
CA LEU A 404 -2.15 -6.38 -1.32
C LEU A 404 -2.01 -7.14 -2.64
N LEU A 405 -2.63 -8.32 -2.73
CA LEU A 405 -2.68 -9.13 -3.94
C LEU A 405 -4.14 -9.54 -4.19
N ARG A 406 -4.63 -9.29 -5.40
CA ARG A 406 -6.01 -9.62 -5.77
C ARG A 406 -6.12 -10.26 -7.16
N TYR A 407 -7.21 -10.98 -7.40
CA TYR A 407 -7.37 -11.80 -8.60
C TYR A 407 -7.37 -11.00 -9.91
N ALA A 408 -7.91 -9.78 -9.91
CA ALA A 408 -7.80 -8.90 -11.07
C ALA A 408 -6.35 -8.62 -11.46
N ASP A 409 -5.43 -8.48 -10.48
CA ASP A 409 -4.01 -8.30 -10.75
C ASP A 409 -3.39 -9.52 -11.44
N VAL A 410 -3.79 -10.74 -11.06
CA VAL A 410 -3.34 -11.98 -11.73
C VAL A 410 -3.75 -11.99 -13.21
N LEU A 411 -5.00 -11.62 -13.51
CA LEU A 411 -5.50 -11.55 -14.88
C LEU A 411 -4.74 -10.49 -15.70
N MET A 412 -4.51 -9.31 -15.10
CA MET A 412 -3.84 -8.20 -15.77
C MET A 412 -2.34 -8.47 -15.95
N MET A 413 -1.65 -9.11 -14.98
CA MET A 413 -0.24 -9.54 -15.13
C MET A 413 -0.07 -10.55 -16.26
N LYS A 414 -0.99 -11.51 -16.40
CA LYS A 414 -1.01 -12.45 -17.51
C LYS A 414 -1.24 -11.73 -18.84
N ALA A 415 -2.21 -10.81 -18.89
CA ALA A 415 -2.51 -10.04 -20.10
C ALA A 415 -1.31 -9.23 -20.58
N GLU A 416 -0.63 -8.49 -19.66
CA GLU A 416 0.58 -7.74 -19.99
C GLU A 416 1.69 -8.64 -20.54
N SER A 417 1.91 -9.78 -19.89
CA SER A 417 2.96 -10.72 -20.27
C SER A 417 2.69 -11.35 -21.64
N LEU A 418 1.43 -11.67 -21.97
CA LEU A 418 1.03 -12.14 -23.32
C LEU A 418 1.34 -11.07 -24.38
N MET A 419 0.96 -9.82 -24.14
CA MET A 419 1.23 -8.71 -25.05
C MET A 419 2.72 -8.52 -25.31
N ARG A 420 3.53 -8.50 -24.23
CA ARG A 420 4.99 -8.32 -24.32
C ARG A 420 5.68 -9.44 -25.08
N LEU A 421 5.11 -10.66 -25.07
CA LEU A 421 5.56 -11.81 -25.86
C LEU A 421 4.97 -11.87 -27.27
N GLY A 422 4.07 -10.95 -27.63
CA GLY A 422 3.36 -10.96 -28.92
C GLY A 422 2.39 -12.14 -29.06
N LYS A 423 1.88 -12.66 -27.94
CA LYS A 423 0.87 -13.74 -27.88
C LYS A 423 -0.53 -13.15 -27.80
N SER A 424 -1.50 -13.87 -28.34
CA SER A 424 -2.93 -13.48 -28.26
C SER A 424 -3.54 -13.84 -26.92
N GLY A 425 -4.69 -13.20 -26.60
CA GLY A 425 -5.52 -13.50 -25.45
C GLY A 425 -5.54 -12.42 -24.35
N ALA A 426 -4.74 -11.38 -24.49
CA ALA A 426 -4.73 -10.27 -23.53
C ALA A 426 -6.07 -9.52 -23.50
N GLY A 427 -6.67 -9.27 -24.68
CA GLY A 427 -7.95 -8.58 -24.81
C GLY A 427 -9.08 -9.30 -24.06
N ALA A 428 -9.14 -10.62 -24.12
CA ALA A 428 -10.15 -11.40 -23.40
C ALA A 428 -10.02 -11.27 -21.87
N LEU A 429 -8.79 -11.29 -21.35
CA LEU A 429 -8.53 -11.12 -19.91
C LEU A 429 -8.89 -9.72 -19.41
N VAL A 430 -8.53 -8.70 -20.18
CA VAL A 430 -8.87 -7.31 -19.87
C VAL A 430 -10.38 -7.08 -19.96
N THR A 431 -11.03 -7.60 -21.00
CA THR A 431 -12.51 -7.55 -21.14
C THR A 431 -13.18 -8.14 -19.89
N GLN A 432 -12.74 -9.30 -19.41
CA GLN A 432 -13.29 -9.93 -18.21
C GLN A 432 -13.22 -8.99 -16.99
N VAL A 433 -12.14 -8.26 -16.81
CA VAL A 433 -12.00 -7.27 -15.71
C VAL A 433 -12.90 -6.05 -15.94
N ARG A 434 -13.07 -5.62 -17.19
CA ARG A 434 -13.86 -4.44 -17.58
C ARG A 434 -15.38 -4.65 -17.50
N GLU A 435 -15.86 -5.88 -17.68
CA GLU A 435 -17.30 -6.19 -17.73
C GLU A 435 -18.08 -5.65 -16.52
N ARG A 436 -17.47 -5.65 -15.34
CA ARG A 436 -18.08 -5.12 -14.11
C ARG A 436 -18.16 -3.59 -14.07
N ALA A 437 -17.34 -2.89 -14.87
CA ALA A 437 -17.29 -1.44 -14.94
C ALA A 437 -18.27 -0.87 -15.99
N PHE A 438 -18.68 -1.68 -16.97
CA PHE A 438 -19.53 -1.26 -18.10
C PHE A 438 -20.83 -2.06 -18.17
N LYS A 439 -21.50 -2.31 -17.05
CA LYS A 439 -22.73 -3.12 -17.00
C LYS A 439 -23.89 -2.53 -17.80
N ASN A 440 -23.97 -1.20 -17.88
CA ASN A 440 -25.00 -0.49 -18.61
C ASN A 440 -24.69 -0.39 -20.10
N GLU A 441 -23.42 -0.47 -20.50
CA GLU A 441 -22.90 -0.38 -21.85
C GLU A 441 -21.92 -1.54 -22.13
N PRO A 442 -22.40 -2.81 -22.18
CA PRO A 442 -21.52 -3.97 -22.20
C PRO A 442 -20.56 -4.04 -23.40
N GLU A 443 -20.89 -3.41 -24.51
CA GLU A 443 -20.03 -3.31 -25.69
C GLU A 443 -18.76 -2.48 -25.40
N LYS A 444 -18.83 -1.50 -24.51
CA LYS A 444 -17.66 -0.71 -24.07
C LYS A 444 -16.69 -1.51 -23.19
N ALA A 445 -17.14 -2.62 -22.60
CA ALA A 445 -16.25 -3.52 -21.88
C ALA A 445 -15.29 -4.26 -22.81
N GLN A 446 -15.70 -4.49 -24.05
CA GLN A 446 -14.91 -5.27 -25.01
C GLN A 446 -13.66 -4.50 -25.44
N VAL A 447 -12.52 -5.18 -25.42
CA VAL A 447 -11.25 -4.66 -25.91
C VAL A 447 -10.46 -5.77 -26.59
N THR A 448 -9.83 -5.44 -27.70
CA THR A 448 -9.03 -6.39 -28.49
C THR A 448 -7.55 -6.32 -28.12
N ASP A 449 -6.79 -7.38 -28.44
CA ASP A 449 -5.33 -7.38 -28.31
C ASP A 449 -4.70 -6.21 -29.09
N ALA A 450 -5.24 -5.88 -30.26
CA ALA A 450 -4.74 -4.80 -31.12
C ALA A 450 -4.96 -3.41 -30.49
N GLU A 451 -6.10 -3.17 -29.87
CA GLU A 451 -6.38 -1.91 -29.17
C GLU A 451 -5.46 -1.72 -27.97
N LEU A 452 -5.22 -2.78 -27.19
CA LEU A 452 -4.32 -2.72 -26.03
C LEU A 452 -2.87 -2.40 -26.41
N MET A 453 -2.46 -2.70 -27.64
CA MET A 453 -1.13 -2.38 -28.18
C MET A 453 -0.97 -0.89 -28.53
N GLY A 454 -2.08 -0.12 -28.56
CA GLY A 454 -2.10 1.31 -28.87
C GLY A 454 -1.45 2.20 -27.80
N GLY A 455 -1.37 3.48 -28.10
CA GLY A 455 -0.91 4.50 -27.16
C GLY A 455 -1.93 4.81 -26.07
N SER A 456 -1.51 5.54 -25.03
CA SER A 456 -2.35 6.00 -23.94
C SER A 456 -3.30 7.12 -24.38
N VAL A 457 -4.51 7.13 -23.82
CA VAL A 457 -5.47 8.23 -23.95
C VAL A 457 -5.17 9.37 -22.96
N TYR A 458 -4.30 9.12 -21.98
CA TYR A 458 -3.90 10.15 -21.01
C TYR A 458 -3.17 11.28 -21.74
N ASP A 459 -3.65 12.51 -21.56
CA ASP A 459 -3.05 13.69 -22.19
C ASP A 459 -1.90 14.21 -21.32
N TYR A 460 -0.72 13.60 -21.46
CA TYR A 460 0.50 14.02 -20.78
C TYR A 460 0.89 15.45 -21.16
N GLY A 461 1.81 16.02 -20.40
CA GLY A 461 2.26 17.40 -20.51
C GLY A 461 1.96 18.16 -19.21
N ARG A 462 2.88 19.03 -18.79
CA ARG A 462 2.68 19.84 -17.58
C ARG A 462 1.47 20.76 -17.76
N ARG A 463 0.58 20.73 -16.78
CA ARG A 463 -0.59 21.61 -16.71
C ARG A 463 -0.80 22.10 -15.28
N ASP A 464 -0.84 23.41 -15.16
CA ASP A 464 -1.23 24.13 -13.96
C ASP A 464 -1.50 25.60 -14.35
N SER A 465 -1.82 26.45 -13.36
CA SER A 465 -2.04 27.89 -13.58
C SER A 465 -0.82 28.64 -14.15
N TYR A 466 0.36 28.03 -14.17
CA TYR A 466 1.59 28.64 -14.65
C TYR A 466 1.94 28.21 -16.09
N LYS A 467 1.58 26.97 -16.48
CA LYS A 467 1.99 26.39 -17.75
C LYS A 467 0.96 25.37 -18.26
N THR A 468 0.72 25.39 -19.56
CA THR A 468 -0.13 24.40 -20.24
C THR A 468 0.62 23.79 -21.40
N GLU A 469 0.87 22.49 -21.35
CA GLU A 469 1.50 21.68 -22.39
C GLU A 469 0.64 20.47 -22.71
N HIS A 470 0.62 20.06 -23.97
CA HIS A 470 -0.12 18.89 -24.46
C HIS A 470 0.85 17.96 -25.19
N ASP A 471 1.50 17.05 -24.43
CA ASP A 471 2.43 16.07 -25.00
C ASP A 471 1.70 14.79 -25.46
N GLY A 472 0.48 14.57 -24.96
CA GLY A 472 -0.29 13.35 -25.21
C GLY A 472 0.37 12.07 -24.74
N GLY A 473 -0.26 10.94 -25.04
CA GLY A 473 0.22 9.60 -24.65
C GLY A 473 0.32 8.60 -25.80
N THR A 474 0.06 9.04 -27.06
CA THR A 474 -0.02 8.15 -28.23
C THR A 474 1.31 7.49 -28.60
N ASP A 475 2.42 8.02 -28.15
CA ASP A 475 3.78 7.50 -28.32
C ASP A 475 4.16 6.41 -27.28
N ILE A 476 3.34 6.19 -26.26
CA ILE A 476 3.62 5.23 -25.20
C ILE A 476 3.32 3.81 -25.69
N LYS A 477 4.34 2.99 -25.77
CA LYS A 477 4.18 1.58 -26.15
C LYS A 477 3.30 0.85 -25.13
N TYR A 478 2.25 0.18 -25.58
CA TYR A 478 1.23 -0.44 -24.73
C TYR A 478 0.50 0.56 -23.83
N GLY A 479 0.43 1.83 -24.23
CA GLY A 479 -0.16 2.91 -23.45
C GLY A 479 -1.61 2.67 -23.12
N ARG A 480 -2.39 2.11 -24.07
CA ARG A 480 -3.79 1.76 -23.84
C ARG A 480 -3.97 0.71 -22.73
N PHE A 481 -3.05 -0.26 -22.63
CA PHE A 481 -3.05 -1.22 -21.53
C PHE A 481 -2.62 -0.55 -20.21
N LEU A 482 -1.67 0.37 -20.24
CA LEU A 482 -1.30 1.16 -19.06
C LEU A 482 -2.48 1.99 -18.53
N ASP A 483 -3.38 2.47 -19.41
CA ASP A 483 -4.61 3.15 -19.01
C ASP A 483 -5.55 2.17 -18.26
N GLU A 484 -5.69 0.92 -18.72
CA GLU A 484 -6.48 -0.09 -18.00
C GLU A 484 -5.92 -0.39 -16.61
N LEU A 485 -4.59 -0.46 -16.46
CA LEU A 485 -3.96 -0.57 -15.15
C LEU A 485 -4.26 0.64 -14.26
N SER A 486 -4.27 1.85 -14.85
CA SER A 486 -4.55 3.08 -14.12
C SER A 486 -5.97 3.12 -13.56
N TRP A 487 -6.96 2.82 -14.37
CA TRP A 487 -8.37 2.85 -14.00
C TRP A 487 -8.73 1.74 -13.02
N GLU A 488 -8.11 0.56 -13.17
CA GLU A 488 -8.38 -0.59 -12.30
C GLU A 488 -7.70 -0.48 -10.93
N PHE A 489 -6.48 0.04 -10.88
CA PHE A 489 -5.63 -0.04 -9.68
C PHE A 489 -5.27 1.32 -9.05
N CYS A 490 -5.97 2.41 -9.39
CA CYS A 490 -5.77 3.68 -8.69
C CYS A 490 -6.00 3.52 -7.18
N GLN A 491 -5.27 4.29 -6.37
CA GLN A 491 -5.32 4.27 -4.91
C GLN A 491 -4.87 2.94 -4.25
N GLU A 492 -4.19 2.05 -4.98
CA GLU A 492 -3.70 0.76 -4.46
C GLU A 492 -2.16 0.69 -4.29
N GLY A 493 -1.46 1.82 -4.41
CA GLY A 493 -0.03 1.92 -4.11
C GLY A 493 0.88 1.26 -5.14
N ARG A 494 0.54 1.29 -6.43
CA ARG A 494 1.33 0.62 -7.48
C ARG A 494 1.68 1.48 -8.70
N ARG A 495 1.04 2.63 -8.87
CA ARG A 495 1.15 3.41 -10.12
C ARG A 495 2.59 3.73 -10.51
N ARG A 496 3.43 4.15 -9.56
CA ARG A 496 4.86 4.39 -9.80
C ARG A 496 5.56 3.18 -10.43
N GLN A 497 5.34 1.97 -9.89
CA GLN A 497 5.95 0.73 -10.38
C GLN A 497 5.53 0.45 -11.84
N ASP A 498 4.25 0.66 -12.18
CA ASP A 498 3.75 0.50 -13.53
C ASP A 498 4.37 1.54 -14.47
N MET A 499 4.39 2.83 -14.09
CA MET A 499 5.00 3.89 -14.90
C MET A 499 6.49 3.65 -15.19
N ILE A 500 7.25 3.13 -14.21
CA ILE A 500 8.66 2.75 -14.40
C ILE A 500 8.78 1.61 -15.41
N ARG A 501 7.93 0.57 -15.30
CA ARG A 501 7.95 -0.58 -16.22
C ARG A 501 7.58 -0.20 -17.64
N PHE A 502 6.74 0.82 -17.82
CA PHE A 502 6.38 1.38 -19.13
C PHE A 502 7.32 2.50 -19.59
N GLY A 503 8.35 2.84 -18.81
CA GLY A 503 9.39 3.81 -19.17
C GLY A 503 8.93 5.27 -19.18
N ILE A 504 7.86 5.60 -18.48
CA ILE A 504 7.27 6.95 -18.51
C ILE A 504 7.43 7.76 -17.24
N PHE A 505 7.82 7.15 -16.13
CA PHE A 505 7.86 7.79 -14.81
C PHE A 505 8.73 9.05 -14.74
N THR A 506 9.86 9.04 -15.44
CA THR A 506 10.78 10.20 -15.49
C THR A 506 10.77 10.93 -16.84
N THR A 507 10.14 10.33 -17.86
CA THR A 507 10.19 10.83 -19.24
C THR A 507 8.95 11.60 -19.66
N LYS A 508 7.85 11.52 -18.92
CA LYS A 508 6.63 12.31 -19.15
C LYS A 508 6.48 13.41 -18.10
N ALA A 509 5.74 14.44 -18.46
CA ALA A 509 5.27 15.49 -17.58
C ALA A 509 3.75 15.36 -17.41
N TRP A 510 3.21 15.83 -16.27
CA TRP A 510 1.78 15.85 -15.97
C TRP A 510 1.45 17.07 -15.07
N PHE A 511 0.29 17.09 -14.43
CA PHE A 511 -0.15 18.18 -13.59
C PHE A 511 0.95 18.63 -12.60
N SER A 512 1.35 19.90 -12.66
CA SER A 512 2.37 20.53 -11.80
C SER A 512 3.70 19.75 -11.67
N HIS A 513 4.01 18.88 -12.65
CA HIS A 513 5.20 18.04 -12.70
C HIS A 513 5.92 18.15 -14.03
N ASP A 514 7.22 18.41 -14.01
CA ASP A 514 8.10 18.36 -15.18
C ASP A 514 8.83 16.99 -15.24
N LYS A 515 9.32 16.62 -16.43
CA LYS A 515 10.20 15.46 -16.60
C LYS A 515 11.35 15.52 -15.61
N SER A 516 11.75 14.37 -15.08
CA SER A 516 12.79 14.26 -14.07
C SER A 516 13.98 13.41 -14.54
N ASP A 517 15.05 13.40 -13.77
CA ASP A 517 16.22 12.58 -14.05
C ASP A 517 15.93 11.10 -13.81
N GLU A 518 16.54 10.19 -14.60
CA GLU A 518 16.35 8.74 -14.51
C GLU A 518 16.67 8.18 -13.10
N THR A 519 17.57 8.83 -12.35
CA THR A 519 17.88 8.44 -10.97
C THR A 519 16.65 8.49 -10.06
N LYS A 520 15.60 9.24 -10.44
CA LYS A 520 14.34 9.32 -9.71
C LYS A 520 13.46 8.07 -9.84
N ASN A 521 13.84 7.11 -10.69
CA ASN A 521 13.21 5.79 -10.67
C ASN A 521 13.42 5.04 -9.34
N LEU A 522 14.37 5.47 -8.51
CA LEU A 522 14.62 4.93 -7.18
C LEU A 522 14.61 6.05 -6.14
N TYR A 523 14.18 5.71 -4.94
CA TYR A 523 14.44 6.54 -3.77
C TYR A 523 15.91 6.41 -3.36
N PRO A 524 16.52 7.47 -2.84
CA PRO A 524 17.87 7.40 -2.31
C PRO A 524 17.89 6.53 -1.04
N ILE A 525 19.00 5.82 -0.82
CA ILE A 525 19.22 5.11 0.43
C ILE A 525 19.45 6.15 1.54
N PRO A 526 18.72 6.03 2.68
CA PRO A 526 18.90 6.96 3.79
C PRO A 526 20.33 6.99 4.34
N ASN A 527 20.78 8.17 4.74
CA ASN A 527 22.14 8.42 5.25
C ASN A 527 22.31 8.04 6.73
N LYS A 528 21.62 7.04 7.25
CA LYS A 528 21.75 6.69 8.68
C LYS A 528 22.49 5.37 8.87
#